data_ed0937b1eee2d49b6b0d17fc505ba563
#
_entry.id   ed0937b1eee2d49b6b0d17fc505ba563
#
_cell.length_a   1.000
_cell.length_b   1.000
_cell.length_c   1.000
_cell.angle_alpha   90.00
_cell.angle_beta   90.00
_cell.angle_gamma   90.00
#
_symmetry.space_group_name_H-M   'P 1'
#
loop_
_entity.id
_entity.type
_entity.pdbx_description
1 polymer ?
#
loop_
_entity_poly.entity_id
_entity_poly.type
_entity_poly.pdbx_seq_one_letter_code
_entity_poly.pdbx_strand_id
1 'polypeptide(L)' 'MAAFPQDPYMLLSLINMKLRDRFSSLDSLCEDMDVERREIEAVLATIDYHYDPEQNAFV' A
#
# COMPACT_ATOMS: atom_id res chain seq x y z
N MET A 1 -6.48 15.09 -4.98
CA MET A 1 -5.35 14.22 -5.34
C MET A 1 -4.58 13.82 -4.10
N ALA A 2 -4.45 12.55 -3.87
CA ALA A 2 -3.70 12.06 -2.73
C ALA A 2 -2.21 12.01 -3.09
N ALA A 3 -1.39 12.26 -2.10
CA ALA A 3 0.06 12.18 -2.23
C ALA A 3 0.59 11.09 -1.30
N PHE A 4 1.54 10.35 -1.78
CA PHE A 4 2.22 9.36 -0.96
C PHE A 4 3.72 9.40 -1.25
N PRO A 5 4.54 8.83 -0.35
CA PRO A 5 5.99 8.85 -0.55
C PRO A 5 6.38 8.22 -1.88
N GLN A 6 7.32 8.85 -2.58
CA GLN A 6 7.85 8.30 -3.82
C GLN A 6 8.92 7.25 -3.57
N ASP A 7 9.50 7.26 -2.38
CA ASP A 7 10.47 6.24 -1.97
C ASP A 7 9.73 4.92 -1.70
N PRO A 8 10.02 3.85 -2.44
CA PRO A 8 9.30 2.58 -2.26
C PRO A 8 9.38 2.02 -0.84
N TYR A 9 10.51 2.19 -0.16
CA TYR A 9 10.66 1.66 1.20
C TYR A 9 9.84 2.48 2.20
N MET A 10 9.78 3.79 2.03
CA MET A 10 8.94 4.63 2.87
C MET A 10 7.47 4.32 2.62
N LEU A 11 7.10 4.14 1.36
CA LEU A 11 5.74 3.78 1.01
C LEU A 11 5.36 2.43 1.61
N LEU A 12 6.27 1.45 1.54
CA LEU A 12 6.05 0.12 2.10
C LEU A 12 5.72 0.21 3.59
N SER A 13 6.52 0.97 4.34
CA SER A 13 6.29 1.14 5.78
C SER A 13 4.95 1.80 6.07
N LEU A 14 4.62 2.85 5.32
CA LEU A 14 3.37 3.57 5.50
C LEU A 14 2.17 2.68 5.20
N ILE A 15 2.19 1.99 4.08
CA ILE A 15 1.06 1.17 3.65
C ILE A 15 0.86 -0.01 4.60
N ASN A 16 1.93 -0.72 4.95
CA ASN A 16 1.80 -1.86 5.86
C ASN A 16 1.34 -1.43 7.25
N MET A 17 1.77 -0.28 7.73
CA MET A 17 1.30 0.26 9.00
C MET A 17 -0.21 0.51 8.95
N LYS A 18 -0.69 1.14 7.89
CA LYS A 18 -2.11 1.44 7.75
C LYS A 18 -2.95 0.18 7.60
N LEU A 19 -2.46 -0.80 6.85
CA LEU A 19 -3.17 -2.08 6.71
C LEU A 19 -3.26 -2.82 8.03
N ARG A 20 -2.21 -2.76 8.83
CA ARG A 20 -2.20 -3.42 10.13
C ARG A 20 -3.14 -2.74 11.13
N ASP A 21 -3.14 -1.41 11.14
CA ASP A 21 -3.79 -0.65 12.21
C ASP A 21 -5.17 -0.12 11.85
N ARG A 22 -5.49 0.11 10.57
CA ARG A 22 -6.69 0.86 10.20
C ARG A 22 -7.57 0.20 9.14
N PHE A 23 -7.02 -0.52 8.21
CA PHE A 23 -7.76 -1.05 7.07
C PHE A 23 -7.65 -2.56 6.98
N SER A 24 -8.77 -3.19 6.65
CA SER A 24 -8.82 -4.65 6.56
C SER A 24 -8.46 -5.14 5.15
N SER A 25 -8.29 -4.23 4.20
CA SER A 25 -7.91 -4.60 2.84
C SER A 25 -7.21 -3.45 2.14
N LEU A 26 -6.47 -3.78 1.10
CA LEU A 26 -5.80 -2.76 0.29
C LEU A 26 -6.81 -1.87 -0.42
N ASP A 27 -7.92 -2.44 -0.88
CA ASP A 27 -8.95 -1.66 -1.55
C ASP A 27 -9.55 -0.60 -0.64
N SER A 28 -9.80 -0.92 0.62
CA SER A 28 -10.31 0.04 1.60
C SER A 28 -9.31 1.17 1.83
N LEU A 29 -8.05 0.82 1.92
CA LEU A 29 -6.98 1.81 2.10
C LEU A 29 -6.92 2.76 0.91
N CYS A 30 -6.94 2.21 -0.29
CA CYS A 30 -6.85 3.02 -1.51
C CYS A 30 -8.04 3.96 -1.65
N GLU A 31 -9.22 3.48 -1.28
CA GLU A 31 -10.43 4.30 -1.32
C GLU A 31 -10.33 5.47 -0.35
N ASP A 32 -9.85 5.22 0.86
CA ASP A 32 -9.69 6.27 1.86
C ASP A 32 -8.64 7.30 1.47
N MET A 33 -7.53 6.85 0.88
CA MET A 33 -6.45 7.73 0.47
C MET A 33 -6.68 8.39 -0.89
N ASP A 34 -7.72 7.97 -1.58
CA ASP A 34 -8.04 8.45 -2.92
C ASP A 34 -6.88 8.23 -3.90
N VAL A 35 -6.32 7.02 -3.87
CA VAL A 35 -5.25 6.62 -4.78
C VAL A 35 -5.65 5.34 -5.50
N GLU A 36 -5.04 5.14 -6.67
CA GLU A 36 -5.26 3.93 -7.43
C GLU A 36 -4.41 2.80 -6.85
N ARG A 37 -5.05 1.65 -6.63
CA ARG A 37 -4.35 0.47 -6.13
C ARG A 37 -3.14 0.12 -6.99
N ARG A 38 -3.29 0.21 -8.32
CA ARG A 38 -2.22 -0.14 -9.24
C ARG A 38 -1.00 0.78 -9.10
N GLU A 39 -1.19 2.01 -8.66
CA GLU A 39 -0.07 2.93 -8.45
C GLU A 39 0.77 2.48 -7.27
N ILE A 40 0.12 2.10 -6.18
CA ILE A 40 0.84 1.58 -5.02
C ILE A 40 1.53 0.28 -5.37
N GLU A 41 0.83 -0.61 -6.05
CA GLU A 41 1.40 -1.91 -6.43
C GLU A 41 2.60 -1.75 -7.37
N ALA A 42 2.51 -0.80 -8.31
CA ALA A 42 3.61 -0.55 -9.25
C ALA A 42 4.87 -0.06 -8.53
N VAL A 43 4.70 0.87 -7.59
CA VAL A 43 5.85 1.41 -6.84
C VAL A 43 6.49 0.32 -5.99
N LEU A 44 5.68 -0.46 -5.27
CA LEU A 44 6.21 -1.50 -4.39
C LEU A 44 6.76 -2.69 -5.16
N ALA A 45 6.29 -2.92 -6.39
CA ALA A 45 6.86 -3.95 -7.24
C ALA A 45 8.32 -3.65 -7.62
N THR A 46 8.72 -2.37 -7.62
CA THR A 46 10.10 -2.01 -7.93
C THR A 46 11.08 -2.52 -6.90
N ILE A 47 10.62 -2.84 -5.69
CA ILE A 47 11.44 -3.44 -4.65
C ILE A 47 10.99 -4.86 -4.34
N ASP A 48 10.24 -5.44 -5.28
CA ASP A 48 9.84 -6.84 -5.23
C ASP A 48 8.89 -7.19 -4.08
N TYR A 49 8.02 -6.23 -3.74
CA TYR A 49 6.97 -6.45 -2.74
C TYR A 49 5.61 -6.48 -3.42
N HIS A 50 4.78 -7.43 -3.00
CA HIS A 50 3.45 -7.62 -3.56
C HIS A 50 2.43 -7.81 -2.45
N TYR A 51 1.20 -7.40 -2.70
CA TYR A 51 0.15 -7.50 -1.69
C TYR A 51 -0.30 -8.94 -1.49
N ASP A 52 -0.28 -9.38 -0.24
CA ASP A 52 -0.80 -10.69 0.15
C ASP A 52 -2.09 -10.49 0.94
N PRO A 53 -3.25 -10.82 0.33
CA PRO A 53 -4.54 -10.61 1.01
C PRO A 53 -4.72 -11.47 2.26
N GLU A 54 -4.05 -12.61 2.36
CA GLU A 54 -4.14 -13.45 3.54
C GLU A 54 -3.48 -12.80 4.74
N GLN A 55 -2.37 -12.12 4.52
CA GLN A 55 -1.66 -11.41 5.59
C GLN A 55 -2.11 -9.95 5.69
N ASN A 56 -2.83 -9.46 4.69
CA ASN A 56 -3.21 -8.06 4.59
C ASN A 56 -1.99 -7.15 4.68
N ALA A 57 -0.97 -7.47 3.90
CA ALA A 57 0.29 -6.75 3.92
C ALA A 57 1.04 -6.97 2.61
N PHE A 58 1.97 -6.07 2.31
CA PHE A 58 2.91 -6.27 1.21
C PHE A 58 4.09 -7.07 1.74
N VAL A 59 4.40 -8.13 1.03
CA VAL A 59 5.47 -9.06 1.43
C VAL A 59 6.36 -9.42 0.25
#